data_7dd9a95351b263318414e5bc48f5802f
#
_entry.id   7dd9a95351b263318414e5bc48f5802f
#
_cell.length_a   1.000
_cell.length_b   1.000
_cell.length_c   1.000
_cell.angle_alpha   90.00
_cell.angle_beta   90.00
_cell.angle_gamma   90.00
#
_symmetry.space_group_name_H-M   'P 1'
#
loop_
_entity.id
_entity.type
_entity.pdbx_description
1 polymer ?
#
loop_
_entity_poly.entity_id
_entity_poly.type
_entity_poly.pdbx_seq_one_letter_code
_entity_poly.pdbx_strand_id
1 'polypeptide(L)'
;MLYPELDDKVVVTIMGACAQELYDLGHRENFFYLQHAMGLASSVGLGLALHLPREKIVVLDGDGSVLMNLGTLATLARYRPRNLVHFIFDNGSLLSTGGFDSHTTSGITDLAAMARGAGIEHVAAVDSVMDFGDAAIGAFAREGLSVIVAKVAAVGPNHYGMDLQLPENAFRFKRWIAGRKSASAPSAGGPTTPPALTTPEAT
;
A
#
# COMPACT_ATOMS: atom_id res chain seq x y z
N MET A 1 6.29 -3.09 15.71
CA MET A 1 5.01 -3.71 16.08
C MET A 1 4.47 -4.59 14.94
N LEU A 2 4.09 -4.07 13.77
CA LEU A 2 3.44 -4.85 12.70
C LEU A 2 4.38 -5.64 11.77
N TYR A 3 5.70 -5.50 11.90
CA TYR A 3 6.65 -6.15 11.02
C TYR A 3 6.50 -7.69 10.98
N PRO A 4 6.26 -8.40 12.11
CA PRO A 4 6.00 -9.84 12.07
C PRO A 4 4.75 -10.21 11.27
N GLU A 5 3.71 -9.37 11.31
CA GLU A 5 2.44 -9.58 10.60
C GLU A 5 2.58 -9.48 9.06
N LEU A 6 3.72 -8.98 8.58
CA LEU A 6 3.97 -8.84 7.15
C LEU A 6 4.56 -10.09 6.49
N ASP A 7 4.81 -11.16 7.24
CA ASP A 7 5.56 -12.34 6.78
C ASP A 7 4.86 -13.08 5.62
N ASP A 8 3.56 -13.18 5.70
CA ASP A 8 2.71 -13.86 4.72
C ASP A 8 2.03 -12.94 3.70
N LYS A 9 2.27 -11.63 3.77
CA LYS A 9 1.58 -10.62 2.94
C LYS A 9 2.46 -10.13 1.81
N VAL A 10 1.84 -9.69 0.73
CA VAL A 10 2.54 -9.02 -0.38
C VAL A 10 2.68 -7.54 -0.04
N VAL A 11 3.90 -7.05 0.13
CA VAL A 11 4.14 -5.68 0.56
C VAL A 11 4.74 -4.85 -0.56
N VAL A 12 4.12 -3.71 -0.85
CA VAL A 12 4.65 -2.67 -1.74
C VAL A 12 4.90 -1.42 -0.91
N THR A 13 6.09 -0.88 -0.96
CA THR A 13 6.41 0.37 -0.28
C THR A 13 6.89 1.43 -1.25
N ILE A 14 6.51 2.68 -0.98
CA ILE A 14 7.08 3.83 -1.67
C ILE A 14 8.52 4.08 -1.18
N MET A 15 9.31 4.80 -1.97
CA MET A 15 10.66 5.23 -1.63
C MET A 15 10.73 6.10 -0.36
N GLY A 16 11.95 6.42 0.05
CA GLY A 16 12.22 7.32 1.17
C GLY A 16 12.17 6.61 2.52
N ALA A 17 11.64 7.27 3.55
CA ALA A 17 11.62 6.75 4.91
C ALA A 17 10.89 5.40 5.00
N CYS A 18 9.71 5.27 4.37
CA CYS A 18 8.95 4.02 4.39
C CYS A 18 9.77 2.83 3.87
N ALA A 19 10.50 3.01 2.76
CA ALA A 19 11.31 1.94 2.18
C ALA A 19 12.52 1.62 3.05
N GLN A 20 13.25 2.66 3.51
CA GLN A 20 14.46 2.47 4.30
C GLN A 20 14.17 1.84 5.66
N GLU A 21 13.17 2.35 6.38
CA GLU A 21 12.81 1.80 7.69
C GLU A 21 12.31 0.37 7.59
N LEU A 22 11.53 0.02 6.55
CA LEU A 22 11.14 -1.37 6.30
C LEU A 22 12.35 -2.25 6.01
N TYR A 23 13.30 -1.76 5.21
CA TYR A 23 14.53 -2.48 4.86
C TYR A 23 15.41 -2.71 6.09
N ASP A 24 15.55 -1.72 6.97
CA ASP A 24 16.35 -1.78 8.20
C ASP A 24 15.78 -2.78 9.23
N LEU A 25 14.46 -3.01 9.20
CA LEU A 25 13.83 -4.08 9.99
C LEU A 25 14.16 -5.49 9.48
N GLY A 26 14.63 -5.60 8.25
CA GLY A 26 15.01 -6.83 7.56
C GLY A 26 14.27 -7.00 6.23
N HIS A 27 15.04 -7.17 5.13
CA HIS A 27 14.44 -7.43 3.83
C HIS A 27 13.81 -8.83 3.77
N ARG A 28 12.67 -8.96 3.10
CA ARG A 28 12.01 -10.21 2.77
C ARG A 28 11.64 -10.27 1.29
N GLU A 29 11.59 -11.46 0.71
CA GLU A 29 11.29 -11.66 -0.72
C GLU A 29 9.88 -11.19 -1.15
N ASN A 30 8.95 -11.08 -0.19
CA ASN A 30 7.60 -10.55 -0.38
C ASN A 30 7.51 -9.02 -0.34
N PHE A 31 8.65 -8.30 -0.20
CA PHE A 31 8.72 -6.84 -0.16
C PHE A 31 9.20 -6.28 -1.50
N PHE A 32 8.39 -5.40 -2.08
CA PHE A 32 8.72 -4.65 -3.28
C PHE A 32 8.89 -3.18 -2.97
N TYR A 33 10.10 -2.67 -3.16
CA TYR A 33 10.45 -1.27 -2.93
C TYR A 33 10.32 -0.48 -4.22
N LEU A 34 9.31 0.38 -4.28
CA LEU A 34 9.03 1.20 -5.46
C LEU A 34 9.84 2.49 -5.39
N GLN A 35 11.01 2.49 -6.01
CA GLN A 35 11.91 3.65 -6.02
C GLN A 35 11.60 4.62 -7.14
N HIS A 36 11.76 5.93 -6.88
CA HIS A 36 11.57 7.02 -7.85
C HIS A 36 10.20 7.06 -8.54
N ALA A 37 9.17 6.51 -7.89
CA ALA A 37 7.83 6.40 -8.47
C ALA A 37 6.75 6.86 -7.46
N MET A 38 6.95 8.05 -6.89
CA MET A 38 5.96 8.67 -5.98
C MET A 38 4.59 8.75 -6.66
N GLY A 39 3.55 8.47 -5.91
CA GLY A 39 2.17 8.42 -6.39
C GLY A 39 1.76 7.10 -7.04
N LEU A 40 2.65 6.12 -7.19
CA LEU A 40 2.33 4.86 -7.88
C LEU A 40 2.24 3.63 -6.97
N ALA A 41 2.57 3.73 -5.69
CA ALA A 41 2.57 2.57 -4.78
C ALA A 41 1.18 1.92 -4.69
N SER A 42 0.13 2.71 -4.52
CA SER A 42 -1.25 2.22 -4.47
C SER A 42 -1.73 1.64 -5.81
N SER A 43 -1.28 2.19 -6.94
CA SER A 43 -1.58 1.63 -8.28
C SER A 43 -0.95 0.26 -8.49
N VAL A 44 0.31 0.08 -8.07
CA VAL A 44 0.99 -1.22 -8.10
C VAL A 44 0.29 -2.20 -7.16
N GLY A 45 -0.04 -1.76 -5.95
CA GLY A 45 -0.80 -2.55 -4.97
C GLY A 45 -2.14 -3.02 -5.52
N LEU A 46 -2.90 -2.13 -6.21
CA LEU A 46 -4.15 -2.50 -6.87
C LEU A 46 -3.94 -3.57 -7.94
N GLY A 47 -2.95 -3.39 -8.81
CA GLY A 47 -2.63 -4.39 -9.83
C GLY A 47 -2.34 -5.77 -9.23
N LEU A 48 -1.57 -5.81 -8.15
CA LEU A 48 -1.29 -7.04 -7.40
C LEU A 48 -2.56 -7.63 -6.76
N ALA A 49 -3.39 -6.79 -6.13
CA ALA A 49 -4.62 -7.23 -5.47
C ALA A 49 -5.60 -7.90 -6.46
N LEU A 50 -5.72 -7.35 -7.66
CA LEU A 50 -6.58 -7.91 -8.71
C LEU A 50 -6.04 -9.23 -9.28
N HIS A 51 -4.71 -9.40 -9.32
CA HIS A 51 -4.07 -10.60 -9.87
C HIS A 51 -3.77 -11.70 -8.85
N LEU A 52 -3.80 -11.35 -7.56
CA LEU A 52 -3.50 -12.25 -6.42
C LEU A 52 -4.65 -12.21 -5.40
N PRO A 53 -5.87 -12.63 -5.77
CA PRO A 53 -7.07 -12.41 -4.93
C PRO A 53 -7.06 -13.15 -3.59
N ARG A 54 -6.17 -14.14 -3.43
CA ARG A 54 -6.00 -14.90 -2.18
C ARG A 54 -4.92 -14.36 -1.27
N GLU A 55 -4.07 -13.45 -1.77
CA GLU A 55 -3.00 -12.84 -0.99
C GLU A 55 -3.49 -11.51 -0.40
N LYS A 56 -3.10 -11.21 0.83
CA LYS A 56 -3.31 -9.86 1.39
C LYS A 56 -2.22 -8.94 0.85
N ILE A 57 -2.64 -7.85 0.23
CA ILE A 57 -1.74 -6.84 -0.33
C ILE A 57 -1.66 -5.67 0.64
N VAL A 58 -0.45 -5.29 1.00
CA VAL A 58 -0.15 -4.17 1.87
C VAL A 58 0.62 -3.12 1.09
N VAL A 59 0.12 -1.90 1.10
CA VAL A 59 0.81 -0.74 0.51
C VAL A 59 1.24 0.17 1.66
N LEU A 60 2.53 0.47 1.71
CA LEU A 60 3.12 1.45 2.63
C LEU A 60 3.46 2.69 1.82
N ASP A 61 2.78 3.80 2.08
CA ASP A 61 2.88 5.03 1.30
C ASP A 61 3.08 6.24 2.22
N GLY A 62 3.46 7.36 1.65
CA GLY A 62 3.59 8.63 2.36
C GLY A 62 2.58 9.66 1.84
N ASP A 63 2.27 10.65 2.68
CA ASP A 63 1.37 11.76 2.34
C ASP A 63 1.77 12.49 1.05
N GLY A 64 3.04 12.86 0.92
CA GLY A 64 3.54 13.51 -0.29
C GLY A 64 3.44 12.65 -1.55
N SER A 65 3.62 11.35 -1.41
CA SER A 65 3.44 10.40 -2.52
C SER A 65 1.97 10.32 -2.94
N VAL A 66 1.06 10.14 -2.00
CA VAL A 66 -0.38 10.07 -2.31
C VAL A 66 -0.88 11.35 -2.94
N LEU A 67 -0.41 12.52 -2.47
CA LEU A 67 -0.77 13.83 -3.01
C LEU A 67 -0.33 14.02 -4.47
N MET A 68 0.74 13.37 -4.91
CA MET A 68 1.18 13.40 -6.31
C MET A 68 0.22 12.68 -7.27
N ASN A 69 -0.64 11.79 -6.77
CA ASN A 69 -1.58 11.04 -7.60
C ASN A 69 -2.87 10.69 -6.85
N LEU A 70 -3.59 11.69 -6.38
CA LEU A 70 -4.86 11.54 -5.65
C LEU A 70 -5.91 10.76 -6.44
N GLY A 71 -5.86 10.79 -7.76
CA GLY A 71 -6.78 10.05 -8.63
C GLY A 71 -6.77 8.53 -8.41
N THR A 72 -5.70 7.99 -7.81
CA THR A 72 -5.66 6.56 -7.44
C THR A 72 -6.67 6.19 -6.37
N LEU A 73 -7.04 7.11 -5.47
CA LEU A 73 -8.08 6.86 -4.47
C LEU A 73 -9.44 6.57 -5.13
N ALA A 74 -9.79 7.34 -6.17
CA ALA A 74 -11.00 7.09 -6.95
C ALA A 74 -10.92 5.75 -7.72
N THR A 75 -9.74 5.41 -8.23
CA THR A 75 -9.52 4.14 -8.90
C THR A 75 -9.66 2.97 -7.91
N LEU A 76 -9.07 3.06 -6.74
CA LEU A 76 -9.22 2.06 -5.67
C LEU A 76 -10.68 1.90 -5.26
N ALA A 77 -11.42 3.01 -5.08
CA ALA A 77 -12.84 3.00 -4.76
C ALA A 77 -13.69 2.34 -5.84
N ARG A 78 -13.34 2.55 -7.13
CA ARG A 78 -14.03 1.91 -8.26
C ARG A 78 -13.83 0.40 -8.29
N TYR A 79 -12.60 -0.08 -8.14
CA TYR A 79 -12.27 -1.50 -8.25
C TYR A 79 -12.55 -2.29 -6.96
N ARG A 80 -12.57 -1.64 -5.80
CA ARG A 80 -12.90 -2.21 -4.48
C ARG A 80 -12.20 -3.56 -4.22
N PRO A 81 -10.85 -3.63 -4.32
CA PRO A 81 -10.15 -4.90 -4.11
C PRO A 81 -10.45 -5.43 -2.69
N ARG A 82 -10.76 -6.72 -2.58
CA ARG A 82 -11.17 -7.33 -1.31
C ARG A 82 -10.02 -7.62 -0.34
N ASN A 83 -8.79 -7.44 -0.80
CA ASN A 83 -7.60 -7.93 -0.15
C ASN A 83 -6.47 -6.87 -0.05
N LEU A 84 -6.79 -5.57 -0.15
CA LEU A 84 -5.81 -4.50 -0.12
C LEU A 84 -5.95 -3.62 1.12
N VAL A 85 -4.83 -3.40 1.81
CA VAL A 85 -4.68 -2.41 2.88
C VAL A 85 -3.66 -1.37 2.45
N HIS A 86 -4.06 -0.10 2.43
CA HIS A 86 -3.21 1.03 2.09
C HIS A 86 -2.94 1.85 3.35
N PHE A 87 -1.72 1.79 3.85
CA PHE A 87 -1.22 2.64 4.93
C PHE A 87 -0.60 3.90 4.34
N ILE A 88 -0.99 5.04 4.85
CA ILE A 88 -0.45 6.36 4.48
C ILE A 88 0.17 6.97 5.73
N PHE A 89 1.50 7.02 5.76
CA PHE A 89 2.24 7.66 6.83
C PHE A 89 2.32 9.17 6.54
N ASP A 90 1.50 9.93 7.25
CA ASP A 90 1.38 11.38 7.09
C ASP A 90 2.30 12.06 8.11
N ASN A 91 3.52 12.38 7.67
CA ASN A 91 4.50 13.09 8.46
C ASN A 91 4.53 14.63 8.17
N GLY A 92 3.69 15.10 7.25
CA GLY A 92 3.64 16.50 6.83
C GLY A 92 4.88 16.97 6.08
N SER A 93 5.78 16.07 5.63
CA SER A 93 7.06 16.44 5.05
C SER A 93 7.48 15.54 3.88
N LEU A 94 8.15 16.14 2.92
CA LEU A 94 8.79 15.48 1.78
C LEU A 94 10.27 15.19 2.11
N LEU A 95 10.54 14.38 3.15
CA LEU A 95 11.88 14.10 3.65
C LEU A 95 12.85 13.60 2.57
N SER A 96 12.38 12.74 1.67
CA SER A 96 13.20 12.15 0.61
C SER A 96 13.59 13.13 -0.51
N THR A 97 12.97 14.32 -0.54
CA THR A 97 13.20 15.35 -1.58
C THR A 97 13.63 16.70 -0.99
N GLY A 98 14.25 16.70 0.19
CA GLY A 98 14.82 17.90 0.80
C GLY A 98 14.11 18.37 2.07
N GLY A 99 13.12 17.64 2.58
CA GLY A 99 12.44 17.94 3.84
C GLY A 99 11.46 19.10 3.77
N PHE A 100 10.98 19.43 2.56
CA PHE A 100 9.94 20.46 2.38
C PHE A 100 8.62 20.03 3.00
N ASP A 101 7.85 21.01 3.46
CA ASP A 101 6.49 20.78 3.94
C ASP A 101 5.61 20.16 2.85
N SER A 102 4.87 19.14 3.20
CA SER A 102 3.79 18.64 2.35
C SER A 102 2.50 19.44 2.59
N HIS A 103 1.50 19.27 1.72
CA HIS A 103 0.25 20.00 1.86
C HIS A 103 -0.56 19.62 3.12
N THR A 104 -0.27 18.50 3.75
CA THR A 104 -0.91 18.07 5.01
C THR A 104 -0.42 18.86 6.21
N THR A 105 0.74 19.53 6.13
CA THR A 105 1.29 20.42 7.16
C THR A 105 0.37 21.59 7.46
N SER A 106 -0.40 22.07 6.48
CA SER A 106 -1.36 23.17 6.67
C SER A 106 -2.48 22.87 7.67
N GLY A 107 -2.70 21.61 8.01
CA GLY A 107 -3.84 21.18 8.82
C GLY A 107 -5.20 21.23 8.11
N ILE A 108 -5.23 21.67 6.85
CA ILE A 108 -6.45 21.77 6.03
C ILE A 108 -6.63 20.51 5.17
N THR A 109 -5.53 20.00 4.62
CA THR A 109 -5.55 18.79 3.77
C THR A 109 -5.71 17.53 4.63
N ASP A 110 -6.85 16.87 4.49
CA ASP A 110 -7.20 15.63 5.20
C ASP A 110 -7.27 14.46 4.21
N LEU A 111 -6.24 13.62 4.19
CA LEU A 111 -6.15 12.46 3.31
C LEU A 111 -7.20 11.40 3.64
N ALA A 112 -7.60 11.26 4.91
CA ALA A 112 -8.64 10.32 5.29
C ALA A 112 -10.03 10.80 4.80
N ALA A 113 -10.32 12.11 4.89
CA ALA A 113 -11.52 12.69 4.31
C ALA A 113 -11.53 12.54 2.78
N MET A 114 -10.39 12.73 2.11
CA MET A 114 -10.26 12.53 0.67
C MET A 114 -10.52 11.08 0.27
N ALA A 115 -10.00 10.11 1.02
CA ALA A 115 -10.25 8.69 0.77
C ALA A 115 -11.74 8.34 0.94
N ARG A 116 -12.40 8.86 2.00
CA ARG A 116 -13.86 8.71 2.19
C ARG A 116 -14.66 9.37 1.06
N GLY A 117 -14.27 10.60 0.69
CA GLY A 117 -14.87 11.34 -0.42
C GLY A 117 -14.74 10.66 -1.79
N ALA A 118 -13.68 9.88 -1.97
CA ALA A 118 -13.50 9.03 -3.16
C ALA A 118 -14.42 7.79 -3.16
N GLY A 119 -15.11 7.48 -2.04
CA GLY A 119 -16.02 6.34 -1.90
C GLY A 119 -15.40 5.10 -1.26
N ILE A 120 -14.26 5.24 -0.56
CA ILE A 120 -13.66 4.14 0.20
C ILE A 120 -14.37 4.02 1.55
N GLU A 121 -14.93 2.84 1.84
CA GLU A 121 -15.79 2.62 3.01
C GLU A 121 -14.99 2.48 4.32
N HIS A 122 -13.86 1.76 4.27
CA HIS A 122 -13.06 1.49 5.47
C HIS A 122 -11.83 2.41 5.51
N VAL A 123 -12.01 3.56 6.16
CA VAL A 123 -10.96 4.57 6.32
C VAL A 123 -10.80 4.91 7.80
N ALA A 124 -9.59 4.74 8.32
CA ALA A 124 -9.19 5.18 9.65
C ALA A 124 -8.20 6.34 9.55
N ALA A 125 -8.27 7.29 10.50
CA ALA A 125 -7.25 8.27 10.77
C ALA A 125 -6.78 8.06 12.21
N VAL A 126 -5.48 7.90 12.43
CA VAL A 126 -4.89 7.53 13.71
C VAL A 126 -3.64 8.36 13.98
N ASP A 127 -3.36 8.66 15.25
CA ASP A 127 -2.22 9.46 15.68
C ASP A 127 -1.45 8.83 16.86
N SER A 128 -1.86 7.64 17.29
CA SER A 128 -1.16 6.86 18.31
C SER A 128 -0.73 5.49 17.79
N VAL A 129 0.33 4.94 18.38
CA VAL A 129 0.84 3.59 18.04
C VAL A 129 -0.18 2.51 18.37
N MET A 130 -0.97 2.69 19.42
CA MET A 130 -2.00 1.73 19.83
C MET A 130 -3.16 1.70 18.82
N ASP A 131 -3.72 2.86 18.48
CA ASP A 131 -4.81 2.97 17.51
C ASP A 131 -4.38 2.50 16.12
N PHE A 132 -3.11 2.79 15.74
CA PHE A 132 -2.53 2.25 14.51
C PHE A 132 -2.47 0.72 14.51
N GLY A 133 -2.04 0.12 15.63
CA GLY A 133 -2.00 -1.34 15.78
C GLY A 133 -3.38 -1.97 15.63
N ASP A 134 -4.38 -1.44 16.33
CA ASP A 134 -5.74 -1.95 16.31
C ASP A 134 -6.38 -1.80 14.91
N ALA A 135 -6.19 -0.63 14.28
CA ALA A 135 -6.67 -0.38 12.92
C ALA A 135 -6.02 -1.34 11.91
N ALA A 136 -4.73 -1.59 12.02
CA ALA A 136 -4.00 -2.47 11.13
C ALA A 136 -4.42 -3.94 11.29
N ILE A 137 -4.53 -4.44 12.52
CA ILE A 137 -5.00 -5.81 12.81
C ILE A 137 -6.42 -5.97 12.26
N GLY A 138 -7.31 -5.01 12.52
CA GLY A 138 -8.66 -5.01 11.98
C GLY A 138 -8.71 -5.03 10.45
N ALA A 139 -7.83 -4.28 9.79
CA ALA A 139 -7.74 -4.24 8.34
C ALA A 139 -7.16 -5.55 7.74
N PHE A 140 -6.22 -6.19 8.43
CA PHE A 140 -5.69 -7.48 8.00
C PHE A 140 -6.73 -8.60 8.09
N ALA A 141 -7.55 -8.59 9.12
CA ALA A 141 -8.62 -9.57 9.32
C ALA A 141 -9.83 -9.36 8.38
N ARG A 142 -10.03 -8.12 7.92
CA ARG A 142 -11.21 -7.76 7.11
C ARG A 142 -11.02 -8.15 5.64
N GLU A 143 -12.08 -8.63 5.01
CA GLU A 143 -12.22 -8.58 3.55
C GLU A 143 -12.69 -7.18 3.13
N GLY A 144 -12.01 -6.60 2.15
CA GLY A 144 -12.32 -5.27 1.64
C GLY A 144 -11.09 -4.36 1.58
N LEU A 145 -11.23 -3.30 0.79
CA LEU A 145 -10.24 -2.22 0.73
C LEU A 145 -10.27 -1.45 2.06
N SER A 146 -9.11 -1.30 2.67
CA SER A 146 -8.92 -0.44 3.84
C SER A 146 -7.85 0.60 3.59
N VAL A 147 -8.09 1.84 4.01
CA VAL A 147 -7.12 2.94 4.01
C VAL A 147 -6.91 3.40 5.44
N ILE A 148 -5.66 3.45 5.89
CA ILE A 148 -5.29 3.92 7.22
C ILE A 148 -4.31 5.06 7.08
N VAL A 149 -4.71 6.25 7.48
CA VAL A 149 -3.86 7.43 7.52
C VAL A 149 -3.32 7.58 8.95
N ALA A 150 -2.02 7.43 9.10
CA ALA A 150 -1.34 7.53 10.38
C ALA A 150 -0.55 8.82 10.44
N LYS A 151 -0.88 9.70 11.38
CA LYS A 151 -0.05 10.87 11.69
C LYS A 151 1.21 10.42 12.40
N VAL A 152 2.36 10.80 11.86
CA VAL A 152 3.68 10.43 12.39
C VAL A 152 4.60 11.64 12.44
N ALA A 153 5.64 11.58 13.26
CA ALA A 153 6.64 12.63 13.32
C ALA A 153 7.48 12.64 12.02
N ALA A 154 7.90 13.84 11.60
CA ALA A 154 8.80 14.02 10.46
C ALA A 154 10.26 13.69 10.84
N VAL A 155 10.48 12.46 11.32
CA VAL A 155 11.80 11.92 11.66
C VAL A 155 12.13 10.85 10.62
N GLY A 156 13.17 11.08 9.84
CA GLY A 156 13.65 10.12 8.85
C GLY A 156 14.57 9.06 9.48
N PRO A 157 14.91 8.02 8.71
CA PRO A 157 15.89 7.04 9.11
C PRO A 157 17.28 7.69 9.27
N ASN A 158 18.15 7.06 10.08
CA ASN A 158 19.50 7.57 10.35
C ASN A 158 20.40 7.59 9.10
N HIS A 159 20.08 6.80 8.09
CA HIS A 159 20.79 6.74 6.80
C HIS A 159 19.83 6.35 5.68
N TYR A 160 20.22 6.68 4.46
CA TYR A 160 19.54 6.20 3.25
C TYR A 160 20.53 5.39 2.43
N GLY A 161 20.30 4.11 2.29
CA GLY A 161 21.14 3.21 1.50
C GLY A 161 20.75 1.77 1.73
N MET A 162 20.04 1.19 0.76
CA MET A 162 19.70 -0.22 0.76
C MET A 162 20.72 -0.97 -0.09
N ASP A 163 21.34 -2.01 0.47
CA ASP A 163 22.15 -2.96 -0.29
C ASP A 163 21.25 -3.93 -1.05
N LEU A 164 20.43 -3.37 -1.93
CA LEU A 164 19.49 -4.10 -2.77
C LEU A 164 19.25 -3.30 -4.06
N GLN A 165 19.76 -3.81 -5.17
CA GLN A 165 19.55 -3.16 -6.45
C GLN A 165 18.11 -3.30 -6.93
N LEU A 166 17.56 -2.26 -7.58
CA LEU A 166 16.17 -2.26 -8.08
C LEU A 166 15.84 -3.46 -8.99
N PRO A 167 16.69 -3.82 -9.98
CA PRO A 167 16.44 -5.00 -10.79
C PRO A 167 16.46 -6.28 -9.96
N GLU A 168 17.35 -6.40 -8.99
CA GLU A 168 17.44 -7.54 -8.09
C GLU A 168 16.15 -7.71 -7.29
N ASN A 169 15.69 -6.65 -6.63
CA ASN A 169 14.43 -6.69 -5.89
C ASN A 169 13.25 -7.09 -6.81
N ALA A 170 13.18 -6.53 -8.01
CA ALA A 170 12.12 -6.85 -8.96
C ALA A 170 12.15 -8.34 -9.38
N PHE A 171 13.34 -8.89 -9.64
CA PHE A 171 13.49 -10.31 -9.99
C PHE A 171 13.16 -11.24 -8.83
N ARG A 172 13.64 -10.94 -7.62
CA ARG A 172 13.40 -11.72 -6.41
C ARG A 172 11.91 -11.73 -6.07
N PHE A 173 11.29 -10.56 -6.04
CA PHE A 173 9.86 -10.40 -5.79
C PHE A 173 9.00 -11.13 -6.84
N LYS A 174 9.31 -10.98 -8.12
CA LYS A 174 8.62 -11.69 -9.21
C LYS A 174 8.72 -13.21 -9.06
N ARG A 175 9.88 -13.73 -8.69
CA ARG A 175 10.10 -15.15 -8.45
C ARG A 175 9.27 -15.65 -7.27
N TRP A 176 9.25 -14.88 -6.17
CA TRP A 176 8.45 -15.20 -5.00
C TRP A 176 6.94 -15.26 -5.33
N ILE A 177 6.39 -14.27 -6.07
CA ILE A 177 5.00 -14.26 -6.52
C ILE A 177 4.69 -15.47 -7.43
N ALA A 178 5.60 -15.83 -8.33
CA ALA A 178 5.41 -16.99 -9.21
C ALA A 178 5.28 -18.30 -8.42
N GLY A 179 6.08 -18.45 -7.35
CA GLY A 179 5.98 -19.59 -6.42
C GLY A 179 4.62 -19.64 -5.72
N ARG A 180 4.06 -18.52 -5.30
CA ARG A 180 2.73 -18.44 -4.66
C ARG A 180 1.60 -18.80 -5.63
N LYS A 181 1.68 -18.36 -6.88
CA LYS A 181 0.69 -18.71 -7.91
C LYS A 181 0.66 -20.21 -8.19
N SER A 182 1.82 -20.85 -8.26
CA SER A 182 1.91 -22.30 -8.52
C SER A 182 1.39 -23.13 -7.34
N ALA A 183 1.66 -22.72 -6.11
CA ALA A 183 1.15 -23.37 -4.89
C ALA A 183 -0.37 -23.22 -4.73
N SER A 184 -0.97 -22.20 -5.32
CA SER A 184 -2.39 -21.89 -5.21
C SER A 184 -3.24 -22.30 -6.41
N ALA A 185 -2.63 -22.89 -7.46
CA ALA A 185 -3.37 -23.37 -8.63
C ALA A 185 -4.22 -24.59 -8.25
N PRO A 186 -5.55 -24.58 -8.44
CA PRO A 186 -6.33 -25.82 -8.40
C PRO A 186 -5.83 -26.72 -9.52
N SER A 187 -5.76 -28.03 -9.26
CA SER A 187 -5.52 -29.03 -10.30
C SER A 187 -6.47 -28.76 -11.48
N ALA A 188 -5.89 -28.56 -12.63
CA ALA A 188 -6.49 -28.20 -13.93
C ALA A 188 -8.03 -28.38 -14.06
N GLY A 189 -8.76 -27.33 -13.83
CA GLY A 189 -10.14 -27.15 -14.28
C GLY A 189 -10.20 -25.90 -15.16
N GLY A 190 -10.75 -26.04 -16.34
CA GLY A 190 -10.70 -25.18 -17.51
C GLY A 190 -10.88 -23.66 -17.33
N PRO A 191 -10.77 -22.86 -18.42
CA PRO A 191 -10.69 -21.42 -18.40
C PRO A 191 -11.97 -20.79 -17.83
N THR A 192 -11.86 -20.08 -16.73
CA THR A 192 -12.95 -19.23 -16.23
C THR A 192 -12.98 -17.93 -17.02
N THR A 193 -14.05 -17.71 -17.75
CA THR A 193 -14.38 -16.44 -18.40
C THR A 193 -14.44 -15.34 -17.33
N PRO A 194 -13.80 -14.18 -17.54
CA PRO A 194 -13.93 -13.06 -16.61
C PRO A 194 -15.38 -12.58 -16.54
N PRO A 195 -15.88 -12.14 -15.37
CA PRO A 195 -17.23 -11.63 -15.24
C PRO A 195 -17.43 -10.42 -16.15
N ALA A 196 -18.55 -10.42 -16.88
CA ALA A 196 -18.96 -9.32 -17.73
C ALA A 196 -19.12 -8.04 -16.89
N LEU A 197 -18.59 -6.93 -17.40
CA LEU A 197 -18.81 -5.60 -16.85
C LEU A 197 -20.32 -5.29 -16.96
N THR A 198 -21.03 -5.34 -15.85
CA THR A 198 -22.39 -4.82 -15.79
C THR A 198 -22.35 -3.30 -15.84
N THR A 199 -22.81 -2.74 -16.95
CA THR A 199 -23.12 -1.31 -17.05
C THR A 199 -24.30 -1.02 -16.12
N PRO A 200 -24.26 0.04 -15.29
CA PRO A 200 -25.44 0.47 -14.56
C PRO A 200 -26.47 1.00 -15.57
N GLU A 201 -27.71 0.50 -15.49
CA GLU A 201 -28.83 1.07 -16.22
C GLU A 201 -29.02 2.54 -15.79
N ALA A 202 -29.10 3.41 -16.80
CA ALA A 202 -29.41 4.81 -16.62
C ALA A 202 -30.88 4.95 -16.21
N THR A 203 -31.13 5.51 -15.03
CA THR A 203 -32.41 6.13 -14.62
C THR A 203 -32.24 7.62 -14.59
#